data_1731334feda2791164c60d733a5d778b
#
_entry.id   1731334feda2791164c60d733a5d778b
#
_cell.length_a   1.000
_cell.length_b   1.000
_cell.length_c   1.000
_cell.angle_alpha   90.00
_cell.angle_beta   90.00
_cell.angle_gamma   90.00
#
_symmetry.space_group_name_H-M   'P 1'
#
loop_
_entity.id
_entity.type
_entity.pdbx_description
1 polymer ?
#
loop_
_entity_poly.entity_id
_entity_poly.type
_entity_poly.pdbx_seq_one_letter_code
_entity_poly.pdbx_strand_id
1 'polypeptide(L)'
;MKHEQTLALFASPVSIFNLDLDTTKVLKVLKKSKWTRINRTSSFQRTENYRYVYTSPHQILSKLPQLSKEINKACQNYIDNVLEMEGEARLGNSWGVKAAPRGFGAPHYHPNSWFSGTYYPETNSAFAICFNNPHNFPWNGVAKSYNTYNSGTWTIKPQANQLILFSSLLSHEISINRSNQDRYSVAFNMVPTGKFGYDDSMVTF
;
A
#
# COMPACT_ATOMS: atom_id res chain seq x y z
N MET A 1 22.09 -28.97 -21.11
CA MET A 1 21.64 -28.70 -19.71
C MET A 1 20.15 -28.43 -19.76
N LYS A 2 19.35 -29.08 -18.94
CA LYS A 2 17.90 -28.85 -18.83
C LYS A 2 17.67 -28.05 -17.53
N HIS A 3 17.03 -26.86 -17.63
CA HIS A 3 16.61 -26.11 -16.46
C HIS A 3 15.41 -26.84 -15.83
N GLU A 4 15.41 -27.03 -14.51
CA GLU A 4 14.39 -27.78 -13.80
C GLU A 4 13.38 -26.83 -13.10
N GLN A 5 13.87 -25.95 -12.24
CA GLN A 5 12.99 -25.07 -11.47
C GLN A 5 13.70 -23.78 -11.02
N THR A 6 12.93 -22.69 -10.91
CA THR A 6 13.34 -21.46 -10.21
C THR A 6 12.42 -21.23 -9.03
N LEU A 7 12.97 -21.07 -7.82
CA LEU A 7 12.23 -20.76 -6.61
C LEU A 7 12.34 -19.27 -6.30
N ALA A 8 11.20 -18.64 -6.00
CA ALA A 8 11.15 -17.27 -5.50
C ALA A 8 11.28 -17.26 -3.95
N LEU A 9 12.49 -17.50 -3.44
CA LEU A 9 12.72 -17.55 -2.00
C LEU A 9 12.59 -16.16 -1.38
N PHE A 10 11.88 -16.11 -0.24
CA PHE A 10 11.69 -14.89 0.57
C PHE A 10 11.01 -13.76 -0.21
N ALA A 11 10.07 -14.10 -1.08
CA ALA A 11 9.30 -13.14 -1.85
C ALA A 11 8.52 -12.19 -0.93
N SER A 12 8.44 -10.91 -1.32
CA SER A 12 7.57 -9.93 -0.66
C SER A 12 6.22 -9.90 -1.39
N PRO A 13 5.16 -10.54 -0.88
CA PRO A 13 3.90 -10.61 -1.59
C PRO A 13 3.23 -9.23 -1.65
N VAL A 14 2.71 -8.89 -2.83
CA VAL A 14 1.85 -7.75 -3.07
C VAL A 14 0.59 -8.27 -3.73
N SER A 15 -0.54 -8.19 -3.04
CA SER A 15 -1.82 -8.71 -3.52
C SER A 15 -2.73 -7.61 -4.04
N ILE A 16 -3.41 -7.87 -5.16
CA ILE A 16 -4.37 -6.96 -5.78
C ILE A 16 -5.75 -7.62 -5.73
N PHE A 17 -6.69 -6.95 -5.08
CA PHE A 17 -8.09 -7.36 -4.98
C PHE A 17 -8.96 -6.39 -5.78
N ASN A 18 -9.92 -6.91 -6.53
CA ASN A 18 -10.96 -6.12 -7.16
C ASN A 18 -12.18 -6.13 -6.24
N LEU A 19 -12.55 -4.95 -5.72
CA LEU A 19 -13.73 -4.80 -4.88
C LEU A 19 -14.93 -4.41 -5.75
N ASP A 20 -16.11 -4.93 -5.41
CA ASP A 20 -17.37 -4.53 -6.09
C ASP A 20 -18.09 -3.47 -5.25
N LEU A 21 -17.69 -2.20 -5.40
CA LEU A 21 -18.21 -1.08 -4.63
C LEU A 21 -18.66 0.08 -5.52
N ASP A 22 -19.67 0.81 -5.03
CA ASP A 22 -20.02 2.11 -5.58
C ASP A 22 -18.93 3.14 -5.24
N THR A 23 -18.00 3.35 -6.15
CA THR A 23 -16.87 4.27 -5.98
C THR A 23 -17.30 5.72 -5.82
N THR A 24 -18.50 6.09 -6.30
CA THR A 24 -18.99 7.47 -6.23
C THR A 24 -19.19 7.93 -4.79
N LYS A 25 -19.63 7.02 -3.90
CA LYS A 25 -19.78 7.30 -2.46
C LYS A 25 -18.42 7.56 -1.81
N VAL A 26 -17.42 6.75 -2.16
CA VAL A 26 -16.06 6.91 -1.64
C VAL A 26 -15.46 8.24 -2.10
N LEU A 27 -15.55 8.54 -3.39
CA LEU A 27 -15.08 9.81 -3.96
C LEU A 27 -15.79 11.02 -3.35
N LYS A 28 -17.10 10.93 -3.08
CA LYS A 28 -17.88 12.00 -2.43
C LYS A 28 -17.33 12.32 -1.03
N VAL A 29 -17.00 11.29 -0.24
CA VAL A 29 -16.40 11.46 1.10
C VAL A 29 -15.00 12.06 0.98
N LEU A 30 -14.16 11.55 0.08
CA LEU A 30 -12.81 12.06 -0.13
C LEU A 30 -12.83 13.52 -0.58
N LYS A 31 -13.60 13.88 -1.61
CA LYS A 31 -13.68 15.24 -2.13
C LYS A 31 -14.17 16.26 -1.10
N LYS A 32 -14.99 15.83 -0.11
CA LYS A 32 -15.48 16.69 0.99
C LYS A 32 -14.54 16.71 2.21
N SER A 33 -13.48 15.91 2.23
CA SER A 33 -12.56 15.87 3.36
C SER A 33 -11.74 17.16 3.48
N LYS A 34 -11.32 17.48 4.71
CA LYS A 34 -10.30 18.50 4.93
C LYS A 34 -8.95 17.90 4.54
N TRP A 35 -8.15 18.66 3.81
CA TRP A 35 -6.86 18.21 3.32
C TRP A 35 -5.72 18.97 3.96
N THR A 36 -4.78 18.27 4.56
CA THR A 36 -3.56 18.83 5.13
C THR A 36 -2.38 18.39 4.29
N ARG A 37 -1.56 19.34 3.86
CA ARG A 37 -0.32 19.04 3.12
C ARG A 37 0.60 18.21 4.01
N ILE A 38 1.21 17.17 3.43
CA ILE A 38 2.21 16.40 4.15
C ILE A 38 3.46 17.26 4.29
N ASN A 39 3.70 17.74 5.51
CA ASN A 39 4.89 18.44 5.92
C ASN A 39 5.57 17.59 7.00
N ARG A 40 6.26 16.53 6.61
CA ARG A 40 7.00 15.72 7.57
C ARG A 40 8.40 16.27 7.73
N THR A 41 8.66 16.85 8.91
CA THR A 41 9.97 17.30 9.38
C THR A 41 10.65 16.26 10.27
N SER A 42 10.34 14.96 10.12
CA SER A 42 11.03 13.96 10.92
C SER A 42 12.47 13.80 10.41
N SER A 43 13.39 13.51 11.31
CA SER A 43 14.81 13.27 11.04
C SER A 43 15.07 12.14 10.03
N PHE A 44 14.06 11.33 9.73
CA PHE A 44 14.11 10.22 8.79
C PHE A 44 13.49 10.51 7.41
N GLN A 45 12.75 11.60 7.24
CA GLN A 45 12.10 11.93 5.98
C GLN A 45 12.18 13.44 5.73
N ARG A 46 13.00 13.84 4.77
CA ARG A 46 13.11 15.24 4.33
C ARG A 46 11.82 15.71 3.68
N THR A 47 11.33 16.90 4.05
CA THR A 47 10.11 17.53 3.50
C THR A 47 10.16 17.78 2.00
N GLU A 48 11.35 17.86 1.43
CA GLU A 48 11.61 18.01 -0.01
C GLU A 48 11.10 16.84 -0.85
N ASN A 49 10.86 15.69 -0.20
CA ASN A 49 10.49 14.43 -0.83
C ASN A 49 8.97 14.26 -1.03
N TYR A 50 8.14 15.21 -0.57
CA TYR A 50 6.69 15.19 -0.79
C TYR A 50 6.25 16.50 -1.44
N ARG A 51 5.78 16.44 -2.68
CA ARG A 51 5.31 17.62 -3.40
C ARG A 51 3.83 17.46 -3.72
N TYR A 52 3.00 18.43 -3.29
CA TYR A 52 1.57 18.49 -3.60
C TYR A 52 0.78 17.22 -3.25
N VAL A 53 1.17 16.54 -2.16
CA VAL A 53 0.43 15.42 -1.57
C VAL A 53 -0.17 15.85 -0.25
N TYR A 54 -1.41 15.45 -0.03
CA TYR A 54 -2.23 15.84 1.12
C TYR A 54 -2.86 14.60 1.74
N THR A 55 -3.07 14.65 3.05
CA THR A 55 -3.83 13.62 3.79
C THR A 55 -5.10 14.19 4.36
N SER A 56 -6.13 13.36 4.46
CA SER A 56 -7.31 13.65 5.26
C SER A 56 -7.03 13.48 6.75
N PRO A 57 -7.94 13.88 7.65
CA PRO A 57 -7.93 13.40 9.02
C PRO A 57 -7.91 11.86 9.07
N HIS A 58 -7.35 11.33 10.15
CA HIS A 58 -7.29 9.88 10.40
C HIS A 58 -8.68 9.26 10.56
N GLN A 59 -8.74 7.92 10.51
CA GLN A 59 -9.94 7.09 10.65
C GLN A 59 -11.01 7.38 9.57
N ILE A 60 -10.58 7.64 8.33
CA ILE A 60 -11.48 7.92 7.21
C ILE A 60 -12.46 6.75 6.96
N LEU A 61 -12.04 5.50 7.20
CA LEU A 61 -12.87 4.31 7.01
C LEU A 61 -14.10 4.27 7.93
N SER A 62 -14.11 5.00 9.04
CA SER A 62 -15.32 5.15 9.88
C SER A 62 -16.47 5.83 9.12
N LYS A 63 -16.16 6.62 8.09
CA LYS A 63 -17.13 7.29 7.22
C LYS A 63 -17.48 6.45 5.97
N LEU A 64 -16.85 5.29 5.81
CA LEU A 64 -16.96 4.41 4.65
C LEU A 64 -17.18 2.95 5.08
N PRO A 65 -18.30 2.65 5.77
CA PRO A 65 -18.49 1.34 6.41
C PRO A 65 -18.51 0.16 5.41
N GLN A 66 -19.04 0.37 4.20
CA GLN A 66 -19.02 -0.67 3.17
C GLN A 66 -17.60 -0.97 2.69
N LEU A 67 -16.80 0.08 2.41
CA LEU A 67 -15.40 -0.09 2.05
C LEU A 67 -14.60 -0.74 3.19
N SER A 68 -14.85 -0.34 4.44
CA SER A 68 -14.21 -0.94 5.61
C SER A 68 -14.50 -2.44 5.71
N LYS A 69 -15.76 -2.85 5.47
CA LYS A 69 -16.17 -4.26 5.47
C LYS A 69 -15.43 -5.07 4.39
N GLU A 70 -15.37 -4.57 3.17
CA GLU A 70 -14.68 -5.28 2.08
C GLU A 70 -13.16 -5.29 2.25
N ILE A 71 -12.57 -4.22 2.81
CA ILE A 71 -11.16 -4.22 3.22
C ILE A 71 -10.89 -5.33 4.25
N ASN A 72 -11.69 -5.45 5.29
CA ASN A 72 -11.50 -6.49 6.31
C ASN A 72 -11.57 -7.90 5.73
N LYS A 73 -12.51 -8.16 4.80
CA LYS A 73 -12.58 -9.45 4.10
C LYS A 73 -11.33 -9.73 3.27
N ALA A 74 -10.85 -8.73 2.51
CA ALA A 74 -9.64 -8.87 1.72
C ALA A 74 -8.39 -9.06 2.61
N CYS A 75 -8.34 -8.39 3.76
CA CYS A 75 -7.27 -8.57 4.74
C CYS A 75 -7.25 -9.96 5.32
N GLN A 76 -8.42 -10.53 5.71
CA GLN A 76 -8.49 -11.90 6.20
C GLN A 76 -8.09 -12.89 5.09
N ASN A 77 -8.59 -12.70 3.87
CA ASN A 77 -8.16 -13.52 2.73
C ASN A 77 -6.64 -13.47 2.50
N TYR A 78 -6.02 -12.28 2.66
CA TYR A 78 -4.57 -12.12 2.55
C TYR A 78 -3.81 -12.90 3.62
N ILE A 79 -4.31 -12.90 4.87
CA ILE A 79 -3.74 -13.68 5.98
C ILE A 79 -3.86 -15.19 5.69
N ASP A 80 -5.06 -15.65 5.35
CA ASP A 80 -5.38 -17.07 5.24
C ASP A 80 -4.75 -17.72 4.00
N ASN A 81 -4.76 -17.03 2.83
CA ASN A 81 -4.44 -17.64 1.54
C ASN A 81 -3.13 -17.13 0.90
N VAL A 82 -2.55 -16.06 1.41
CA VAL A 82 -1.29 -15.52 0.88
C VAL A 82 -0.17 -15.64 1.89
N LEU A 83 -0.42 -15.27 3.14
CA LEU A 83 0.55 -15.41 4.22
C LEU A 83 0.49 -16.81 4.86
N GLU A 84 -0.63 -17.52 4.71
CA GLU A 84 -0.90 -18.83 5.31
C GLU A 84 -0.58 -18.83 6.82
N MET A 85 -1.04 -17.78 7.52
CA MET A 85 -0.79 -17.59 8.94
C MET A 85 -2.09 -17.69 9.74
N GLU A 86 -1.98 -18.24 10.93
CA GLU A 86 -3.05 -18.14 11.92
C GLU A 86 -3.12 -16.70 12.48
N GLY A 87 -4.33 -16.24 12.80
CA GLY A 87 -4.57 -14.98 13.46
C GLY A 87 -5.49 -14.06 12.67
N GLU A 88 -5.76 -12.93 13.28
CA GLU A 88 -6.63 -11.89 12.76
C GLU A 88 -5.90 -10.54 12.76
N ALA A 89 -6.40 -9.60 11.97
CA ALA A 89 -5.93 -8.24 11.98
C ALA A 89 -7.09 -7.26 12.18
N ARG A 90 -6.84 -6.19 12.90
CA ARG A 90 -7.76 -5.06 13.01
C ARG A 90 -7.18 -3.82 12.36
N LEU A 91 -8.07 -2.91 11.97
CA LEU A 91 -7.68 -1.61 11.47
C LEU A 91 -6.95 -0.82 12.58
N GLY A 92 -5.69 -0.48 12.36
CA GLY A 92 -4.92 0.40 13.23
C GLY A 92 -5.20 1.87 12.91
N ASN A 93 -5.05 2.24 11.64
CA ASN A 93 -5.28 3.61 11.18
C ASN A 93 -5.71 3.63 9.70
N SER A 94 -6.42 4.69 9.30
CA SER A 94 -6.79 4.92 7.89
C SER A 94 -6.88 6.40 7.56
N TRP A 95 -6.51 6.78 6.34
CA TRP A 95 -6.58 8.16 5.86
C TRP A 95 -6.80 8.22 4.35
N GLY A 96 -7.42 9.30 3.88
CA GLY A 96 -7.45 9.63 2.47
C GLY A 96 -6.10 10.22 2.04
N VAL A 97 -5.70 9.93 0.82
CA VAL A 97 -4.53 10.55 0.17
C VAL A 97 -5.01 11.27 -1.08
N LYS A 98 -4.60 12.51 -1.23
CA LYS A 98 -4.81 13.33 -2.42
C LYS A 98 -3.47 13.75 -3.01
N ALA A 99 -3.20 13.37 -4.25
CA ALA A 99 -2.06 13.85 -5.02
C ALA A 99 -2.55 14.81 -6.10
N ALA A 100 -2.28 16.10 -5.94
CA ALA A 100 -2.58 17.11 -6.94
C ALA A 100 -1.70 16.93 -8.20
N PRO A 101 -1.98 17.63 -9.32
CA PRO A 101 -1.11 17.62 -10.49
C PRO A 101 0.35 17.87 -10.12
N ARG A 102 1.26 17.06 -10.66
CA ARG A 102 2.70 17.01 -10.34
C ARG A 102 3.02 16.61 -8.89
N GLY A 103 2.03 16.16 -8.12
CA GLY A 103 2.22 15.62 -6.77
C GLY A 103 2.94 14.27 -6.82
N PHE A 104 3.87 14.05 -5.89
CA PHE A 104 4.55 12.77 -5.68
C PHE A 104 4.88 12.59 -4.20
N GLY A 105 5.06 11.35 -3.78
CA GLY A 105 5.46 11.01 -2.41
C GLY A 105 6.73 10.17 -2.43
N ALA A 106 7.66 10.48 -1.53
CA ALA A 106 8.93 9.77 -1.41
C ALA A 106 8.76 8.31 -0.96
N PRO A 107 9.76 7.47 -1.20
CA PRO A 107 9.86 6.14 -0.63
C PRO A 107 9.70 6.17 0.89
N HIS A 108 8.83 5.33 1.40
CA HIS A 108 8.56 5.19 2.84
C HIS A 108 7.98 3.81 3.16
N TYR A 109 7.91 3.48 4.43
CA TYR A 109 7.26 2.29 4.97
C TYR A 109 6.48 2.65 6.24
N HIS A 110 5.66 1.74 6.75
CA HIS A 110 4.79 1.97 7.90
C HIS A 110 5.22 1.11 9.09
N PRO A 111 6.11 1.59 9.98
CA PRO A 111 6.47 0.85 11.18
C PRO A 111 5.27 0.68 12.13
N ASN A 112 5.35 -0.29 13.03
CA ASN A 112 4.30 -0.61 14.00
C ASN A 112 2.98 -1.09 13.38
N SER A 113 3.06 -1.66 12.18
CA SER A 113 1.93 -2.26 11.49
C SER A 113 2.36 -3.60 10.89
N TRP A 114 1.45 -4.55 10.80
CA TRP A 114 1.71 -5.86 10.22
C TRP A 114 1.77 -5.78 8.70
N PHE A 115 0.66 -5.32 8.10
CA PHE A 115 0.61 -5.02 6.68
C PHE A 115 -0.21 -3.74 6.43
N SER A 116 -0.03 -3.20 5.25
CA SER A 116 -0.65 -1.94 4.80
C SER A 116 -1.43 -2.17 3.53
N GLY A 117 -2.34 -1.28 3.25
CA GLY A 117 -3.08 -1.32 2.00
C GLY A 117 -3.50 0.05 1.49
N THR A 118 -3.79 0.07 0.20
CA THR A 118 -4.32 1.26 -0.46
C THR A 118 -5.44 0.88 -1.43
N TYR A 119 -6.60 1.49 -1.24
CA TYR A 119 -7.74 1.36 -2.14
C TYR A 119 -7.82 2.53 -3.11
N TYR A 120 -8.13 2.23 -4.35
CA TYR A 120 -8.22 3.20 -5.46
C TYR A 120 -9.64 3.27 -6.00
N PRO A 121 -10.40 4.34 -5.69
CA PRO A 121 -11.79 4.48 -6.15
C PRO A 121 -11.90 4.83 -7.64
N GLU A 122 -10.83 5.26 -8.28
CA GLU A 122 -10.81 5.67 -9.69
C GLU A 122 -9.53 5.25 -10.39
N THR A 123 -9.64 5.01 -11.70
CA THR A 123 -8.49 4.76 -12.56
C THR A 123 -7.83 6.08 -12.94
N ASN A 124 -6.50 6.13 -12.85
CA ASN A 124 -5.71 7.22 -13.39
C ASN A 124 -4.43 6.65 -14.00
N SER A 125 -4.38 6.55 -15.32
CA SER A 125 -3.25 5.97 -16.06
C SER A 125 -1.93 6.76 -15.91
N ALA A 126 -2.02 8.02 -15.47
CA ALA A 126 -0.86 8.89 -15.24
C ALA A 126 -0.29 8.77 -13.82
N PHE A 127 -0.72 7.76 -13.06
CA PHE A 127 -0.37 7.53 -11.69
C PHE A 127 -0.05 6.05 -11.42
N ALA A 128 0.86 5.79 -10.49
CA ALA A 128 1.19 4.45 -10.04
C ALA A 128 1.63 4.45 -8.56
N ILE A 129 1.56 3.29 -7.93
CA ILE A 129 2.32 2.96 -6.73
C ILE A 129 3.57 2.20 -7.16
N CYS A 130 4.73 2.61 -6.63
CA CYS A 130 6.01 1.96 -6.88
C CYS A 130 6.50 1.31 -5.61
N PHE A 131 6.93 0.06 -5.69
CA PHE A 131 7.56 -0.69 -4.61
C PHE A 131 9.05 -0.80 -4.87
N ASN A 132 9.86 -0.60 -3.84
CA ASN A 132 11.31 -0.74 -3.91
C ASN A 132 11.71 -2.16 -3.50
N ASN A 133 12.62 -2.75 -4.25
CA ASN A 133 13.14 -4.08 -3.93
C ASN A 133 13.86 -4.04 -2.57
N PRO A 134 13.44 -4.85 -1.58
CA PRO A 134 14.10 -4.89 -0.27
C PRO A 134 15.45 -5.60 -0.29
N HIS A 135 15.76 -6.31 -1.38
CA HIS A 135 17.01 -7.05 -1.54
C HIS A 135 18.03 -6.24 -2.34
N ASN A 136 19.25 -6.16 -1.84
CA ASN A 136 20.33 -5.50 -2.54
C ASN A 136 20.92 -6.44 -3.60
N PHE A 137 21.10 -5.91 -4.82
CA PHE A 137 21.90 -6.60 -5.83
C PHE A 137 23.38 -6.26 -5.66
N PRO A 138 24.29 -7.25 -5.70
CA PRO A 138 25.73 -7.02 -5.48
C PRO A 138 26.41 -6.29 -6.65
N TRP A 139 25.78 -6.19 -7.81
CA TRP A 139 26.29 -5.50 -9.00
C TRP A 139 25.16 -4.97 -9.90
N ASN A 140 25.52 -3.94 -10.67
CA ASN A 140 24.64 -3.35 -11.68
C ASN A 140 24.97 -3.93 -13.06
N GLY A 141 24.16 -4.86 -13.53
CA GLY A 141 24.22 -5.39 -14.90
C GLY A 141 23.16 -4.75 -15.81
N VAL A 142 23.35 -4.87 -17.12
CA VAL A 142 22.34 -4.49 -18.09
C VAL A 142 21.34 -5.65 -18.24
N ALA A 143 20.10 -5.45 -17.79
CA ALA A 143 19.07 -6.45 -17.93
C ALA A 143 18.55 -6.50 -19.39
N LYS A 144 18.39 -7.70 -19.94
CA LYS A 144 17.72 -7.90 -21.25
C LYS A 144 16.22 -7.57 -21.16
N SER A 145 15.62 -7.87 -20.00
CA SER A 145 14.25 -7.51 -19.63
C SER A 145 14.15 -7.47 -18.11
N TYR A 146 13.21 -6.66 -17.59
CA TYR A 146 12.96 -6.57 -16.16
C TYR A 146 11.87 -7.55 -15.73
N ASN A 147 12.08 -8.21 -14.60
CA ASN A 147 11.16 -9.14 -13.97
C ASN A 147 11.26 -9.04 -12.44
N THR A 148 10.52 -9.87 -11.71
CA THR A 148 10.48 -9.88 -10.24
C THR A 148 11.82 -10.26 -9.58
N TYR A 149 12.78 -10.84 -10.31
CA TYR A 149 14.08 -11.25 -9.76
C TYR A 149 15.17 -10.19 -9.95
N ASN A 150 15.06 -9.32 -10.94
CA ASN A 150 16.12 -8.40 -11.33
C ASN A 150 15.73 -6.93 -11.33
N SER A 151 14.50 -6.61 -10.93
CA SER A 151 14.02 -5.21 -10.86
C SER A 151 14.38 -4.56 -9.53
N GLY A 152 14.93 -3.36 -9.56
CA GLY A 152 15.15 -2.53 -8.37
C GLY A 152 13.85 -1.90 -7.85
N THR A 153 12.87 -1.71 -8.73
CA THR A 153 11.54 -1.20 -8.39
C THR A 153 10.48 -1.94 -9.18
N TRP A 154 9.28 -2.06 -8.61
CA TRP A 154 8.11 -2.61 -9.29
C TRP A 154 6.95 -1.62 -9.25
N THR A 155 6.39 -1.32 -10.41
CA THR A 155 5.36 -0.30 -10.56
C THR A 155 4.03 -0.92 -10.90
N ILE A 156 2.99 -0.61 -10.12
CA ILE A 156 1.61 -1.02 -10.35
C ILE A 156 0.77 0.22 -10.67
N LYS A 157 0.03 0.16 -11.79
CA LYS A 157 -0.96 1.17 -12.19
C LYS A 157 -2.34 0.67 -11.76
N PRO A 158 -2.89 1.14 -10.63
CA PRO A 158 -4.15 0.60 -10.13
C PRO A 158 -5.32 1.00 -11.03
N GLN A 159 -6.29 0.10 -11.12
CA GLN A 159 -7.58 0.36 -11.74
C GLN A 159 -8.60 0.81 -10.68
N ALA A 160 -9.74 1.33 -11.14
CA ALA A 160 -10.85 1.64 -10.25
C ALA A 160 -11.31 0.38 -9.49
N ASN A 161 -11.71 0.55 -8.24
CA ASN A 161 -12.10 -0.52 -7.32
C ASN A 161 -10.98 -1.50 -6.93
N GLN A 162 -9.72 -1.20 -7.22
CA GLN A 162 -8.62 -2.03 -6.75
C GLN A 162 -8.15 -1.65 -5.36
N LEU A 163 -7.93 -2.70 -4.57
CA LEU A 163 -7.26 -2.68 -3.29
C LEU A 163 -5.92 -3.40 -3.43
N ILE A 164 -4.84 -2.78 -3.00
CA ILE A 164 -3.50 -3.36 -2.99
C ILE A 164 -3.07 -3.56 -1.53
N LEU A 165 -2.69 -4.79 -1.17
CA LEU A 165 -2.16 -5.16 0.15
C LEU A 165 -0.70 -5.58 0.04
N PHE A 166 0.10 -5.18 1.03
CA PHE A 166 1.54 -5.46 1.07
C PHE A 166 2.09 -5.36 2.50
N SER A 167 3.24 -5.97 2.76
CA SER A 167 3.93 -5.83 4.04
C SER A 167 4.16 -4.36 4.39
N SER A 168 3.85 -3.97 5.62
CA SER A 168 4.05 -2.59 6.08
C SER A 168 5.51 -2.13 6.01
N LEU A 169 6.46 -3.05 6.04
CA LEU A 169 7.89 -2.76 5.92
C LEU A 169 8.38 -2.68 4.47
N LEU A 170 7.55 -3.06 3.49
CA LEU A 170 7.91 -2.93 2.09
C LEU A 170 7.91 -1.45 1.70
N SER A 171 9.09 -0.93 1.35
CA SER A 171 9.25 0.46 0.93
C SER A 171 8.48 0.72 -0.35
N HIS A 172 7.68 1.76 -0.34
CA HIS A 172 6.85 2.15 -1.48
C HIS A 172 6.72 3.66 -1.59
N GLU A 173 6.34 4.12 -2.78
CA GLU A 173 6.21 5.54 -3.07
C GLU A 173 5.01 5.82 -3.97
N ILE A 174 4.59 7.09 -3.96
CA ILE A 174 3.58 7.61 -4.87
C ILE A 174 4.30 8.20 -6.08
N SER A 175 4.07 7.64 -7.27
CA SER A 175 4.63 8.20 -8.51
C SER A 175 4.09 9.60 -8.79
N ILE A 176 4.80 10.37 -9.62
CA ILE A 176 4.34 11.71 -10.03
C ILE A 176 2.97 11.61 -10.70
N ASN A 177 2.01 12.38 -10.19
CA ASN A 177 0.72 12.56 -10.86
C ASN A 177 0.91 13.43 -12.12
N ARG A 178 0.96 12.80 -13.27
CA ARG A 178 1.15 13.47 -14.59
C ARG A 178 -0.17 13.92 -15.22
N SER A 179 -1.30 13.74 -14.53
CA SER A 179 -2.60 14.25 -14.99
C SER A 179 -2.82 15.69 -14.55
N ASN A 180 -3.86 16.32 -15.13
CA ASN A 180 -4.30 17.67 -14.75
C ASN A 180 -5.38 17.66 -13.66
N GLN A 181 -5.62 16.50 -13.02
CA GLN A 181 -6.65 16.30 -12.00
C GLN A 181 -6.05 15.80 -10.68
N ASP A 182 -6.71 16.13 -9.58
CA ASP A 182 -6.42 15.51 -8.29
C ASP A 182 -6.71 14.01 -8.36
N ARG A 183 -5.82 13.22 -7.79
CA ARG A 183 -5.97 11.78 -7.64
C ARG A 183 -6.23 11.43 -6.18
N TYR A 184 -7.18 10.56 -5.94
CA TYR A 184 -7.60 10.14 -4.62
C TYR A 184 -7.36 8.66 -4.36
N SER A 185 -6.98 8.31 -3.13
CA SER A 185 -6.95 6.94 -2.63
C SER A 185 -7.25 6.90 -1.14
N VAL A 186 -7.54 5.71 -0.61
CA VAL A 186 -7.70 5.46 0.81
C VAL A 186 -6.59 4.52 1.26
N ALA A 187 -5.70 5.01 2.11
CA ALA A 187 -4.63 4.22 2.71
C ALA A 187 -5.00 3.79 4.13
N PHE A 188 -4.48 2.65 4.55
CA PHE A 188 -4.70 2.13 5.90
C PHE A 188 -3.58 1.19 6.33
N ASN A 189 -3.49 1.00 7.64
CA ASN A 189 -2.58 0.08 8.29
C ASN A 189 -3.37 -0.93 9.14
N MET A 190 -2.98 -2.19 9.05
CA MET A 190 -3.52 -3.28 9.85
C MET A 190 -2.52 -3.67 10.92
N VAL A 191 -3.02 -3.93 12.11
CA VAL A 191 -2.23 -4.43 13.25
C VAL A 191 -2.76 -5.81 13.64
N PRO A 192 -1.91 -6.72 14.12
CA PRO A 192 -2.34 -8.03 14.57
C PRO A 192 -3.30 -7.90 15.75
N THR A 193 -4.17 -8.87 15.95
CA THR A 193 -5.03 -8.99 17.12
C THR A 193 -5.15 -10.45 17.53
N GLY A 194 -5.33 -10.69 18.84
CA GLY A 194 -5.34 -12.03 19.39
C GLY A 194 -3.96 -12.49 19.85
N LYS A 195 -3.72 -13.78 19.83
CA LYS A 195 -2.45 -14.39 20.26
C LYS A 195 -1.55 -14.66 19.06
N PHE A 196 -0.30 -14.24 19.16
CA PHE A 196 0.74 -14.46 18.15
C PHE A 196 1.97 -15.08 18.80
N GLY A 197 2.58 -16.01 18.08
CA GLY A 197 3.74 -16.74 18.56
C GLY A 197 3.34 -18.00 19.34
N TYR A 198 4.34 -18.68 19.87
CA TYR A 198 4.21 -19.88 20.65
C TYR A 198 5.23 -19.86 21.79
N ASP A 199 4.96 -20.62 22.84
CA ASP A 199 5.79 -20.74 24.04
C ASP A 199 6.20 -19.37 24.62
N ASP A 200 7.50 -19.15 24.80
CA ASP A 200 8.08 -17.93 25.38
C ASP A 200 8.03 -16.70 24.46
N SER A 201 7.73 -16.91 23.19
CA SER A 201 7.57 -15.83 22.19
C SER A 201 6.12 -15.35 22.03
N MET A 202 5.17 -15.93 22.77
CA MET A 202 3.75 -15.60 22.66
C MET A 202 3.46 -14.19 23.18
N VAL A 203 2.77 -13.41 22.34
CA VAL A 203 2.23 -12.08 22.70
C VAL A 203 0.74 -12.02 22.38
N THR A 204 0.00 -11.24 23.18
CA THR A 204 -1.42 -10.95 22.95
C THR A 204 -1.59 -9.48 22.60
N PHE A 205 -2.26 -9.18 21.48
CA PHE A 205 -2.55 -7.84 21.00
C PHE A 205 -4.02 -7.46 21.19
#